data_de3d0c79885bbd27afc08f8e342791ff
#
_entry.id   de3d0c79885bbd27afc08f8e342791ff
#
_cell.length_a   1.000
_cell.length_b   1.000
_cell.length_c   1.000
_cell.angle_alpha   90.00
_cell.angle_beta   90.00
_cell.angle_gamma   90.00
#
_symmetry.space_group_name_H-M   'P 1'
#
loop_
_entity.id
_entity.type
_entity.pdbx_description
1 polymer ?
#
loop_
_entity_poly.entity_id
_entity_poly.type
_entity_poly.pdbx_seq_one_letter_code
_entity_poly.pdbx_strand_id
1 'polypeptide(L)'
;MKFNTLIVAGVMGLSISASAASAAKLTFYCSAQEDWCQLMARSFEDATGINVNMTRKSSGETFAQIRAEASNPKGDVWWGGTGDPHLQAAEEGLTAEYMSPMRDQLHPWAISQAKSAGNKTIGIYSGALGYGYNTEVLAANNLPEPGCWKDLLKPEYKGHVQMANPNSSGTAYTTLASMVQIFGEDEGFEFMKGLHSNINQYTKSGSAPIKAAGRGENTIGIVFMHDAVKQAVSGFPVKVVAPCEGTGYEIGSMSIVDGARNMDEAKAFYDWALTAEAQNLALEVNAFQVPSNTGAKTSPSAPDMSSIKNLSKRTGYVVDQTD
;
A
#
# COMPACT_ATOMS: atom_id res chain seq x y z
N MET A 1 -45.67 79.55 19.81
CA MET A 1 -44.73 78.82 18.95
C MET A 1 -43.98 77.85 19.80
N LYS A 2 -44.28 76.51 19.67
CA LYS A 2 -43.62 75.43 20.39
C LYS A 2 -42.81 74.67 19.38
N PHE A 3 -41.47 74.64 19.50
CA PHE A 3 -40.57 73.82 18.71
C PHE A 3 -40.51 72.41 19.30
N ASN A 4 -40.87 71.40 18.54
CA ASN A 4 -40.67 70.00 18.83
C ASN A 4 -39.32 69.56 18.26
N THR A 5 -38.39 69.16 19.12
CA THR A 5 -37.11 68.57 18.69
C THR A 5 -37.30 67.03 18.59
N LEU A 6 -37.22 66.49 17.38
CA LEU A 6 -37.17 65.04 17.11
C LEU A 6 -35.75 64.55 17.38
N ILE A 7 -35.60 63.61 18.33
CA ILE A 7 -34.37 62.85 18.53
C ILE A 7 -34.45 61.58 17.65
N VAL A 8 -33.61 61.49 16.63
CA VAL A 8 -33.45 60.26 15.83
C VAL A 8 -32.36 59.40 16.52
N ALA A 9 -32.77 58.30 17.15
CA ALA A 9 -31.87 57.31 17.69
C ALA A 9 -31.39 56.40 16.56
N GLY A 10 -30.12 56.54 16.13
CA GLY A 10 -29.47 55.66 15.17
C GLY A 10 -29.14 54.30 15.83
N VAL A 11 -29.82 53.24 15.40
CA VAL A 11 -29.44 51.85 15.75
C VAL A 11 -28.27 51.43 14.88
N MET A 12 -27.11 51.37 15.46
CA MET A 12 -25.89 50.83 14.81
C MET A 12 -25.99 49.28 14.87
N GLY A 13 -26.43 48.67 13.75
CA GLY A 13 -26.45 47.23 13.59
C GLY A 13 -25.03 46.66 13.47
N LEU A 14 -24.58 45.93 14.45
CA LEU A 14 -23.34 45.11 14.39
C LEU A 14 -23.62 43.94 13.47
N SER A 15 -23.15 44.02 12.22
CA SER A 15 -23.15 42.88 11.29
C SER A 15 -22.04 41.93 11.72
N ILE A 16 -22.39 40.85 12.42
CA ILE A 16 -21.47 39.71 12.67
C ILE A 16 -21.36 38.98 11.35
N SER A 17 -20.26 39.23 10.61
CA SER A 17 -19.88 38.42 9.46
C SER A 17 -19.42 37.07 9.98
N ALA A 18 -20.32 36.06 10.00
CA ALA A 18 -19.95 34.66 10.17
C ALA A 18 -19.11 34.27 8.94
N SER A 19 -17.79 34.24 9.10
CA SER A 19 -16.93 33.56 8.13
C SER A 19 -17.36 32.10 8.08
N ALA A 20 -17.93 31.67 6.96
CA ALA A 20 -18.15 30.26 6.70
C ALA A 20 -16.76 29.60 6.72
N ALA A 21 -16.46 28.90 7.81
CA ALA A 21 -15.27 28.03 7.85
C ALA A 21 -15.43 27.03 6.71
N SER A 22 -14.48 27.06 5.75
CA SER A 22 -14.41 26.00 4.73
C SER A 22 -14.31 24.67 5.50
N ALA A 23 -15.18 23.72 5.16
CA ALA A 23 -15.11 22.40 5.76
C ALA A 23 -13.68 21.84 5.53
N ALA A 24 -13.05 21.35 6.61
CA ALA A 24 -11.72 20.74 6.51
C ALA A 24 -11.79 19.55 5.56
N LYS A 25 -10.78 19.40 4.72
CA LYS A 25 -10.75 18.35 3.68
C LYS A 25 -9.37 17.77 3.53
N LEU A 26 -9.31 16.51 3.11
CA LEU A 26 -8.08 15.78 2.82
C LEU A 26 -8.16 15.15 1.43
N THR A 27 -7.15 15.34 0.60
CA THR A 27 -6.99 14.58 -0.65
C THR A 27 -6.07 13.38 -0.38
N PHE A 28 -6.67 12.20 -0.40
CA PHE A 28 -6.07 10.94 0.02
C PHE A 28 -5.77 10.04 -1.18
N TYR A 29 -4.48 9.87 -1.51
CA TYR A 29 -4.02 8.88 -2.47
C TYR A 29 -3.79 7.56 -1.75
N CYS A 30 -4.45 6.49 -2.20
CA CYS A 30 -4.35 5.17 -1.60
C CYS A 30 -3.84 4.13 -2.59
N SER A 31 -2.87 3.32 -2.18
CA SER A 31 -2.28 2.25 -3.01
C SER A 31 -2.45 0.84 -2.44
N ALA A 32 -3.28 0.68 -1.41
CA ALA A 32 -3.70 -0.61 -0.87
C ALA A 32 -4.91 -1.19 -1.63
N GLN A 33 -5.54 -2.25 -1.10
CA GLN A 33 -6.79 -2.79 -1.63
C GLN A 33 -7.92 -1.76 -1.50
N GLU A 34 -8.82 -1.74 -2.48
CA GLU A 34 -9.88 -0.73 -2.59
C GLU A 34 -10.78 -0.66 -1.34
N ASP A 35 -11.21 -1.82 -0.84
CA ASP A 35 -12.05 -1.93 0.36
C ASP A 35 -11.36 -1.36 1.61
N TRP A 36 -10.06 -1.60 1.75
CA TRP A 36 -9.28 -1.05 2.84
C TRP A 36 -9.09 0.47 2.70
N CYS A 37 -8.79 0.95 1.49
CA CYS A 37 -8.72 2.39 1.21
C CYS A 37 -10.01 3.12 1.59
N GLN A 38 -11.17 2.56 1.19
CA GLN A 38 -12.49 3.11 1.49
C GLN A 38 -12.80 3.07 2.99
N LEU A 39 -12.41 2.00 3.69
CA LEU A 39 -12.60 1.90 5.13
C LEU A 39 -11.77 2.95 5.87
N MET A 40 -10.49 3.10 5.53
CA MET A 40 -9.61 4.12 6.12
C MET A 40 -10.16 5.53 5.92
N ALA A 41 -10.62 5.85 4.71
CA ALA A 41 -11.21 7.16 4.41
C ALA A 41 -12.44 7.44 5.29
N ARG A 42 -13.42 6.53 5.31
CA ARG A 42 -14.65 6.68 6.11
C ARG A 42 -14.36 6.75 7.61
N SER A 43 -13.51 5.85 8.12
CA SER A 43 -13.20 5.82 9.55
C SER A 43 -12.48 7.09 10.03
N PHE A 44 -11.65 7.70 9.18
CA PHE A 44 -11.02 8.97 9.48
C PHE A 44 -12.04 10.13 9.44
N GLU A 45 -12.96 10.15 8.45
CA GLU A 45 -14.07 11.12 8.40
C GLU A 45 -14.93 11.03 9.67
N ASP A 46 -15.31 9.82 10.05
CA ASP A 46 -16.16 9.58 11.23
C ASP A 46 -15.45 10.00 12.54
N ALA A 47 -14.14 9.79 12.64
CA ALA A 47 -13.36 10.13 13.82
C ALA A 47 -13.07 11.63 13.96
N THR A 48 -13.00 12.37 12.84
CA THR A 48 -12.46 13.74 12.85
C THR A 48 -13.42 14.80 12.29
N GLY A 49 -14.40 14.40 11.50
CA GLY A 49 -15.25 15.32 10.73
C GLY A 49 -14.56 15.96 9.52
N ILE A 50 -13.32 15.54 9.18
CA ILE A 50 -12.59 16.00 8.01
C ILE A 50 -13.08 15.22 6.78
N ASN A 51 -13.56 15.93 5.75
CA ASN A 51 -14.00 15.27 4.51
C ASN A 51 -12.82 14.69 3.73
N VAL A 52 -12.89 13.43 3.30
CA VAL A 52 -11.82 12.75 2.58
C VAL A 52 -12.17 12.54 1.11
N ASN A 53 -11.38 13.12 0.22
CA ASN A 53 -11.45 12.84 -1.22
C ASN A 53 -10.41 11.77 -1.57
N MET A 54 -10.84 10.52 -1.63
CA MET A 54 -9.98 9.37 -1.87
C MET A 54 -9.84 9.05 -3.36
N THR A 55 -8.60 8.79 -3.79
CA THR A 55 -8.29 8.23 -5.11
C THR A 55 -7.41 7.00 -4.94
N ARG A 56 -7.87 5.85 -5.47
CA ARG A 56 -7.10 4.60 -5.45
C ARG A 56 -6.34 4.39 -6.75
N LYS A 57 -5.00 4.19 -6.63
CA LYS A 57 -4.11 3.79 -7.73
C LYS A 57 -3.04 2.83 -7.20
N SER A 58 -2.41 2.07 -8.11
CA SER A 58 -1.26 1.24 -7.74
C SER A 58 -0.03 2.10 -7.44
N SER A 59 0.94 1.57 -6.68
CA SER A 59 2.07 2.35 -6.14
C SER A 59 2.85 3.13 -7.20
N GLY A 60 3.21 2.47 -8.31
CA GLY A 60 3.93 3.12 -9.41
C GLY A 60 3.11 4.23 -10.10
N GLU A 61 1.79 4.04 -10.22
CA GLU A 61 0.90 5.05 -10.80
C GLU A 61 0.74 6.28 -9.87
N THR A 62 0.63 6.04 -8.57
CA THR A 62 0.55 7.12 -7.57
C THR A 62 1.85 7.91 -7.55
N PHE A 63 2.99 7.23 -7.55
CA PHE A 63 4.29 7.88 -7.64
C PHE A 63 4.41 8.75 -8.92
N ALA A 64 4.06 8.21 -10.08
CA ALA A 64 4.08 8.96 -11.33
C ALA A 64 3.14 10.17 -11.29
N GLN A 65 1.98 10.06 -10.65
CA GLN A 65 1.06 11.17 -10.46
C GLN A 65 1.64 12.26 -9.56
N ILE A 66 2.17 11.90 -8.38
CA ILE A 66 2.79 12.85 -7.45
C ILE A 66 3.95 13.58 -8.14
N ARG A 67 4.79 12.85 -8.89
CA ARG A 67 5.88 13.45 -9.67
C ARG A 67 5.37 14.43 -10.73
N ALA A 68 4.31 14.09 -11.46
CA ALA A 68 3.70 14.98 -12.45
C ALA A 68 3.04 16.23 -11.83
N GLU A 69 2.62 16.14 -10.58
CA GLU A 69 1.99 17.21 -9.81
C GLU A 69 2.98 18.03 -8.97
N ALA A 70 4.29 17.75 -9.01
CA ALA A 70 5.29 18.35 -8.14
C ALA A 70 5.28 19.88 -8.10
N SER A 71 5.02 20.55 -9.23
CA SER A 71 4.92 22.03 -9.28
C SER A 71 3.59 22.58 -8.77
N ASN A 72 2.56 21.74 -8.60
CA ASN A 72 1.22 22.12 -8.13
C ASN A 72 0.54 20.91 -7.49
N PRO A 73 0.99 20.49 -6.29
CA PRO A 73 0.49 19.30 -5.61
C PRO A 73 -1.02 19.33 -5.40
N LYS A 74 -1.67 18.18 -5.59
CA LYS A 74 -3.12 18.02 -5.42
C LYS A 74 -3.45 17.00 -4.34
N GLY A 75 -2.59 16.00 -4.15
CA GLY A 75 -2.67 15.08 -3.04
C GLY A 75 -2.10 15.67 -1.76
N ASP A 76 -2.63 15.28 -0.62
CA ASP A 76 -2.12 15.67 0.69
C ASP A 76 -1.38 14.51 1.36
N VAL A 77 -1.94 13.31 1.31
CA VAL A 77 -1.35 12.08 1.86
C VAL A 77 -1.37 10.97 0.83
N TRP A 78 -0.29 10.20 0.78
CA TRP A 78 -0.21 8.93 0.09
C TRP A 78 -0.05 7.80 1.10
N TRP A 79 -1.01 6.88 1.16
CA TRP A 79 -1.05 5.79 2.11
C TRP A 79 -1.13 4.43 1.41
N GLY A 80 -0.31 3.49 1.87
CA GLY A 80 -0.31 2.11 1.37
C GLY A 80 0.46 1.92 0.08
N GLY A 81 0.55 0.69 -0.35
CA GLY A 81 1.44 0.24 -1.40
C GLY A 81 2.84 -0.07 -0.89
N THR A 82 3.72 -0.51 -1.77
CA THR A 82 5.10 -0.87 -1.42
C THR A 82 5.95 0.36 -1.09
N GLY A 83 6.95 0.17 -0.25
CA GLY A 83 7.82 1.26 0.21
C GLY A 83 8.75 1.84 -0.85
N ASP A 84 9.18 1.03 -1.84
CA ASP A 84 10.15 1.48 -2.85
C ASP A 84 9.75 2.79 -3.55
N PRO A 85 8.52 2.94 -4.09
CA PRO A 85 8.11 4.20 -4.70
C PRO A 85 7.99 5.35 -3.70
N HIS A 86 7.68 5.08 -2.42
CA HIS A 86 7.67 6.10 -1.38
C HIS A 86 9.08 6.60 -1.06
N LEU A 87 10.06 5.69 -0.99
CA LEU A 87 11.46 6.06 -0.78
C LEU A 87 11.99 6.86 -1.96
N GLN A 88 11.68 6.43 -3.19
CA GLN A 88 12.06 7.17 -4.38
C GLN A 88 11.43 8.57 -4.39
N ALA A 89 10.16 8.70 -4.00
CA ALA A 89 9.51 10.01 -3.84
C ALA A 89 10.21 10.87 -2.78
N ALA A 90 10.66 10.26 -1.68
CA ALA A 90 11.42 10.96 -0.64
C ALA A 90 12.77 11.46 -1.13
N GLU A 91 13.50 10.66 -1.90
CA GLU A 91 14.78 11.03 -2.53
C GLU A 91 14.61 12.18 -3.54
N GLU A 92 13.54 12.16 -4.32
CA GLU A 92 13.21 13.21 -5.30
C GLU A 92 12.61 14.48 -4.66
N GLY A 93 12.46 14.51 -3.32
CA GLY A 93 11.90 15.68 -2.62
C GLY A 93 10.39 15.86 -2.84
N LEU A 94 9.66 14.81 -3.20
CA LEU A 94 8.22 14.84 -3.48
C LEU A 94 7.37 14.60 -2.24
N THR A 95 8.00 14.27 -1.10
CA THR A 95 7.33 14.02 0.18
C THR A 95 7.93 14.87 1.28
N ALA A 96 7.08 15.36 2.18
CA ALA A 96 7.47 16.25 3.28
C ALA A 96 8.05 15.46 4.46
N GLU A 97 9.02 16.06 5.13
CA GLU A 97 9.53 15.55 6.40
C GLU A 97 8.46 15.74 7.50
N TYR A 98 8.12 14.64 8.18
CA TYR A 98 7.24 14.68 9.33
C TYR A 98 7.55 13.56 10.33
N MET A 99 7.69 13.93 11.60
CA MET A 99 7.91 12.98 12.69
C MET A 99 6.64 12.90 13.55
N SER A 100 5.87 11.84 13.35
CA SER A 100 4.65 11.58 14.13
C SER A 100 4.97 11.30 15.60
N PRO A 101 4.15 11.80 16.55
CA PRO A 101 4.23 11.41 17.95
C PRO A 101 3.92 9.93 18.20
N MET A 102 3.29 9.23 17.24
CA MET A 102 2.99 7.79 17.30
C MET A 102 4.21 6.90 17.00
N ARG A 103 5.31 7.48 16.53
CA ARG A 103 6.49 6.74 16.06
C ARG A 103 7.03 5.72 17.04
N ASP A 104 7.11 6.05 18.32
CA ASP A 104 7.69 5.19 19.35
C ASP A 104 6.82 3.97 19.68
N GLN A 105 5.59 3.91 19.15
CA GLN A 105 4.68 2.77 19.27
C GLN A 105 4.86 1.76 18.13
N LEU A 106 5.76 2.02 17.18
CA LEU A 106 5.92 1.20 15.99
C LEU A 106 7.05 0.17 16.14
N HIS A 107 6.94 -0.89 15.36
CA HIS A 107 8.01 -1.88 15.23
C HIS A 107 9.32 -1.26 14.68
N PRO A 108 10.49 -1.79 15.10
CA PRO A 108 11.80 -1.25 14.69
C PRO A 108 11.98 -1.13 13.17
N TRP A 109 11.44 -2.05 12.38
CA TRP A 109 11.54 -2.01 10.91
C TRP A 109 10.85 -0.79 10.30
N ALA A 110 9.69 -0.36 10.84
CA ALA A 110 8.99 0.83 10.37
C ALA A 110 9.75 2.11 10.72
N ILE A 111 10.33 2.15 11.94
CA ILE A 111 11.16 3.27 12.40
C ILE A 111 12.45 3.36 11.59
N SER A 112 13.08 2.21 11.27
CA SER A 112 14.31 2.16 10.46
C SER A 112 14.06 2.74 9.07
N GLN A 113 12.98 2.36 8.41
CA GLN A 113 12.61 2.92 7.12
C GLN A 113 12.43 4.46 7.19
N ALA A 114 11.72 4.95 8.20
CA ALA A 114 11.55 6.40 8.37
C ALA A 114 12.89 7.12 8.54
N LYS A 115 13.80 6.55 9.32
CA LYS A 115 15.14 7.12 9.52
C LYS A 115 15.95 7.16 8.22
N SER A 116 15.96 6.08 7.44
CA SER A 116 16.69 6.01 6.18
C SER A 116 16.17 7.02 5.15
N ALA A 117 14.88 7.34 5.19
CA ALA A 117 14.24 8.32 4.32
C ALA A 117 14.21 9.77 4.87
N GLY A 118 14.95 10.09 5.93
CA GLY A 118 14.91 11.41 6.55
C GLY A 118 13.53 11.80 7.07
N ASN A 119 12.74 10.84 7.58
CA ASN A 119 11.35 10.98 8.05
C ASN A 119 10.36 11.49 6.99
N LYS A 120 10.66 11.29 5.70
CA LYS A 120 9.78 11.67 4.59
C LYS A 120 8.79 10.58 4.20
N THR A 121 8.94 9.38 4.76
CA THR A 121 8.01 8.26 4.67
C THR A 121 8.13 7.38 5.90
N ILE A 122 7.14 6.53 6.18
CA ILE A 122 7.14 5.60 7.31
C ILE A 122 6.45 4.29 6.94
N GLY A 123 6.95 3.19 7.50
CA GLY A 123 6.32 1.88 7.35
C GLY A 123 5.00 1.78 8.13
N ILE A 124 3.96 1.27 7.50
CA ILE A 124 2.63 1.10 8.10
C ILE A 124 2.19 -0.36 8.21
N TYR A 125 2.72 -1.23 7.38
CA TYR A 125 2.52 -2.68 7.44
C TYR A 125 3.66 -3.42 6.71
N SER A 126 3.71 -4.74 6.87
CA SER A 126 4.63 -5.60 6.15
C SER A 126 3.96 -6.88 5.65
N GLY A 127 4.47 -7.46 4.58
CA GLY A 127 3.97 -8.70 4.00
C GLY A 127 4.94 -9.38 3.05
N ALA A 128 5.00 -10.73 3.08
CA ALA A 128 5.86 -11.50 2.21
C ALA A 128 5.31 -11.63 0.80
N LEU A 129 6.20 -11.56 -0.19
CA LEU A 129 5.91 -11.90 -1.57
C LEU A 129 5.76 -13.43 -1.71
N GLY A 130 5.01 -13.87 -2.72
CA GLY A 130 4.85 -15.27 -3.06
C GLY A 130 3.94 -15.42 -4.26
N TYR A 131 3.22 -16.49 -4.30
CA TYR A 131 2.15 -16.69 -5.27
C TYR A 131 1.04 -17.55 -4.68
N GLY A 132 -0.10 -17.56 -5.35
CA GLY A 132 -1.15 -18.50 -5.05
C GLY A 132 -1.63 -19.14 -6.34
N TYR A 133 -2.25 -20.31 -6.23
CA TYR A 133 -2.87 -20.98 -7.36
C TYR A 133 -4.25 -21.52 -7.02
N ASN A 134 -5.12 -21.58 -8.04
CA ASN A 134 -6.40 -22.21 -7.93
C ASN A 134 -6.24 -23.73 -8.04
N THR A 135 -6.60 -24.47 -6.98
CA THR A 135 -6.41 -25.92 -6.89
C THR A 135 -7.28 -26.70 -7.87
N GLU A 136 -8.49 -26.20 -8.17
CA GLU A 136 -9.43 -26.83 -9.09
C GLU A 136 -8.99 -26.64 -10.55
N VAL A 137 -8.58 -25.40 -10.92
CA VAL A 137 -8.08 -25.12 -12.28
C VAL A 137 -6.77 -25.86 -12.52
N LEU A 138 -5.89 -25.92 -11.51
CA LEU A 138 -4.64 -26.69 -11.60
C LEU A 138 -4.92 -28.17 -11.89
N ALA A 139 -5.83 -28.80 -11.12
CA ALA A 139 -6.21 -30.20 -11.29
C ALA A 139 -6.88 -30.45 -12.64
N ALA A 140 -7.80 -29.58 -13.07
CA ALA A 140 -8.51 -29.70 -14.36
C ALA A 140 -7.57 -29.66 -15.57
N ASN A 141 -6.43 -28.97 -15.45
CA ASN A 141 -5.39 -28.90 -16.47
C ASN A 141 -4.26 -29.96 -16.30
N ASN A 142 -4.39 -30.86 -15.32
CA ASN A 142 -3.38 -31.87 -14.97
C ASN A 142 -1.99 -31.26 -14.71
N LEU A 143 -1.93 -30.05 -14.12
CA LEU A 143 -0.70 -29.37 -13.79
C LEU A 143 -0.17 -29.84 -12.43
N PRO A 144 1.15 -30.04 -12.26
CA PRO A 144 1.72 -30.33 -10.94
C PRO A 144 1.57 -29.10 -10.00
N GLU A 145 1.60 -29.34 -8.69
CA GLU A 145 1.61 -28.26 -7.71
C GLU A 145 2.99 -27.59 -7.69
N PRO A 146 3.09 -26.27 -7.95
CA PRO A 146 4.36 -25.57 -7.84
C PRO A 146 4.67 -25.25 -6.36
N GLY A 147 5.95 -25.38 -5.97
CA GLY A 147 6.44 -25.07 -4.63
C GLY A 147 7.61 -24.08 -4.59
N CYS A 148 8.22 -23.82 -5.73
CA CYS A 148 9.41 -23.00 -5.87
C CYS A 148 9.22 -21.94 -6.97
N TRP A 149 10.02 -20.86 -6.96
CA TRP A 149 10.01 -19.89 -8.06
C TRP A 149 10.38 -20.54 -9.40
N LYS A 150 11.40 -21.40 -9.40
CA LYS A 150 11.85 -22.09 -10.62
C LYS A 150 10.81 -23.03 -11.21
N ASP A 151 9.85 -23.50 -10.42
CA ASP A 151 8.76 -24.30 -10.96
C ASP A 151 7.93 -23.52 -11.97
N LEU A 152 7.75 -22.21 -11.77
CA LEU A 152 6.96 -21.35 -12.65
C LEU A 152 7.58 -21.18 -14.04
N LEU A 153 8.83 -21.64 -14.26
CA LEU A 153 9.50 -21.64 -15.56
C LEU A 153 9.20 -22.88 -16.41
N LYS A 154 8.59 -23.92 -15.80
CA LYS A 154 8.33 -25.18 -16.50
C LYS A 154 7.34 -24.96 -17.66
N PRO A 155 7.57 -25.63 -18.81
CA PRO A 155 6.75 -25.42 -20.01
C PRO A 155 5.25 -25.68 -19.82
N GLU A 156 4.89 -26.58 -18.90
CA GLU A 156 3.50 -26.91 -18.60
C GLU A 156 2.70 -25.73 -18.03
N TYR A 157 3.36 -24.73 -17.44
CA TYR A 157 2.70 -23.52 -16.94
C TYR A 157 2.56 -22.40 -17.97
N LYS A 158 2.92 -22.67 -19.24
CA LYS A 158 2.78 -21.67 -20.30
C LYS A 158 1.35 -21.19 -20.45
N GLY A 159 1.14 -19.89 -20.26
CA GLY A 159 -0.19 -19.28 -20.32
C GLY A 159 -1.04 -19.48 -19.05
N HIS A 160 -0.45 -20.05 -17.98
CA HIS A 160 -1.13 -20.28 -16.69
C HIS A 160 -0.73 -19.32 -15.58
N VAL A 161 0.27 -18.47 -15.82
CA VAL A 161 0.79 -17.53 -14.82
C VAL A 161 0.34 -16.12 -15.13
N GLN A 162 -0.08 -15.38 -14.09
CA GLN A 162 -0.33 -13.94 -14.16
C GLN A 162 0.52 -13.21 -13.13
N MET A 163 0.98 -12.03 -13.49
CA MET A 163 1.52 -11.03 -12.55
C MET A 163 1.13 -9.62 -12.97
N ALA A 164 1.32 -8.65 -12.10
CA ALA A 164 1.10 -7.26 -12.48
C ALA A 164 2.25 -6.71 -13.34
N ASN A 165 2.03 -5.56 -13.98
CA ASN A 165 3.05 -4.85 -14.71
C ASN A 165 3.96 -4.09 -13.72
N PRO A 166 5.28 -4.26 -13.76
CA PRO A 166 6.20 -3.62 -12.80
C PRO A 166 6.23 -2.09 -12.90
N ASN A 167 5.86 -1.49 -14.04
CA ASN A 167 5.77 -0.03 -14.16
C ASN A 167 4.58 0.56 -13.38
N SER A 168 3.52 -0.21 -13.13
CA SER A 168 2.33 0.28 -12.42
C SER A 168 2.24 -0.25 -11.00
N SER A 169 2.73 -1.45 -10.74
CA SER A 169 2.52 -2.21 -9.50
C SER A 169 3.81 -2.37 -8.69
N GLY A 170 3.78 -1.94 -7.44
CA GLY A 170 4.85 -2.21 -6.48
C GLY A 170 5.04 -3.70 -6.24
N THR A 171 3.98 -4.52 -6.20
CA THR A 171 4.07 -5.99 -6.06
C THR A 171 4.94 -6.60 -7.16
N ALA A 172 4.72 -6.17 -8.40
CA ALA A 172 5.50 -6.68 -9.54
C ALA A 172 6.94 -6.16 -9.51
N TYR A 173 7.16 -4.90 -9.09
CA TYR A 173 8.51 -4.38 -8.89
C TYR A 173 9.23 -5.17 -7.80
N THR A 174 8.61 -5.43 -6.66
CA THR A 174 9.17 -6.28 -5.59
C THR A 174 9.49 -7.69 -6.11
N THR A 175 8.68 -8.23 -7.05
CA THR A 175 8.98 -9.52 -7.68
C THR A 175 10.30 -9.45 -8.47
N LEU A 176 10.50 -8.43 -9.31
CA LEU A 176 11.74 -8.26 -10.07
C LEU A 176 12.96 -8.14 -9.12
N ALA A 177 12.86 -7.25 -8.13
CA ALA A 177 13.91 -7.05 -7.13
C ALA A 177 14.24 -8.34 -6.38
N SER A 178 13.22 -9.13 -6.01
CA SER A 178 13.41 -10.42 -5.34
C SER A 178 14.16 -11.42 -6.21
N MET A 179 13.85 -11.49 -7.50
CA MET A 179 14.53 -12.41 -8.42
C MET A 179 16.02 -12.07 -8.57
N VAL A 180 16.35 -10.78 -8.69
CA VAL A 180 17.75 -10.32 -8.72
C VAL A 180 18.47 -10.67 -7.40
N GLN A 181 17.82 -10.54 -6.28
CA GLN A 181 18.44 -10.84 -4.97
C GLN A 181 18.60 -12.34 -4.70
N ILE A 182 17.64 -13.17 -5.16
CA ILE A 182 17.70 -14.63 -4.96
C ILE A 182 18.74 -15.26 -5.86
N PHE A 183 18.79 -14.84 -7.13
CA PHE A 183 19.55 -15.51 -8.17
C PHE A 183 20.80 -14.74 -8.62
N GLY A 184 20.97 -13.47 -8.19
CA GLY A 184 21.92 -12.53 -8.76
C GLY A 184 21.35 -11.80 -9.99
N GLU A 185 22.03 -10.76 -10.45
CA GLU A 185 21.49 -9.90 -11.50
C GLU A 185 21.29 -10.65 -12.82
N ASP A 186 22.33 -11.31 -13.34
CA ASP A 186 22.28 -12.01 -14.62
C ASP A 186 21.25 -13.15 -14.60
N GLU A 187 21.34 -14.07 -13.62
CA GLU A 187 20.40 -15.19 -13.52
C GLU A 187 18.99 -14.72 -13.18
N GLY A 188 18.83 -13.63 -12.41
CA GLY A 188 17.55 -13.03 -12.12
C GLY A 188 16.86 -12.50 -13.38
N PHE A 189 17.58 -11.84 -14.27
CA PHE A 189 17.04 -11.39 -15.55
C PHE A 189 16.72 -12.57 -16.48
N GLU A 190 17.55 -13.62 -16.52
CA GLU A 190 17.23 -14.84 -17.30
C GLU A 190 16.00 -15.55 -16.73
N PHE A 191 15.85 -15.62 -15.39
CA PHE A 191 14.64 -16.11 -14.75
C PHE A 191 13.40 -15.31 -15.20
N MET A 192 13.48 -13.98 -15.19
CA MET A 192 12.36 -13.11 -15.58
C MET A 192 11.99 -13.28 -17.08
N LYS A 193 12.96 -13.48 -17.96
CA LYS A 193 12.71 -13.80 -19.37
C LYS A 193 12.00 -15.15 -19.52
N GLY A 194 12.43 -16.17 -18.78
CA GLY A 194 11.76 -17.47 -18.73
C GLY A 194 10.33 -17.36 -18.22
N LEU A 195 10.13 -16.66 -17.11
CA LEU A 195 8.82 -16.43 -16.53
C LEU A 195 7.88 -15.68 -17.49
N HIS A 196 8.39 -14.67 -18.21
CA HIS A 196 7.63 -13.93 -19.22
C HIS A 196 7.01 -14.85 -20.27
N SER A 197 7.69 -15.92 -20.66
CA SER A 197 7.18 -16.89 -21.62
C SER A 197 5.97 -17.68 -21.13
N ASN A 198 5.77 -17.76 -19.82
CA ASN A 198 4.66 -18.46 -19.18
C ASN A 198 3.51 -17.52 -18.73
N ILE A 199 3.75 -16.20 -18.79
CA ILE A 199 2.73 -15.20 -18.40
C ILE A 199 1.71 -15.03 -19.53
N ASN A 200 0.42 -15.16 -19.17
CA ASN A 200 -0.68 -14.90 -20.10
C ASN A 200 -1.09 -13.42 -20.13
N GLN A 201 -0.92 -12.71 -19.01
CA GLN A 201 -1.31 -11.31 -18.91
C GLN A 201 -0.54 -10.58 -17.81
N TYR A 202 -0.15 -9.34 -18.09
CA TYR A 202 0.31 -8.38 -17.10
C TYR A 202 -0.84 -7.47 -16.66
N THR A 203 -1.25 -7.59 -15.41
CA THR A 203 -2.35 -6.78 -14.86
C THR A 203 -1.86 -5.41 -14.39
N LYS A 204 -2.78 -4.48 -14.19
CA LYS A 204 -2.46 -3.14 -13.68
C LYS A 204 -2.24 -3.13 -12.15
N SER A 205 -3.05 -3.88 -11.42
CA SER A 205 -3.04 -3.97 -9.96
C SER A 205 -2.33 -5.22 -9.47
N GLY A 206 -1.51 -5.08 -8.40
CA GLY A 206 -0.74 -6.17 -7.80
C GLY A 206 -1.58 -7.34 -7.29
N SER A 207 -2.80 -7.10 -6.79
CA SER A 207 -3.70 -8.14 -6.30
C SER A 207 -4.65 -8.74 -7.37
N ALA A 208 -4.65 -8.20 -8.59
CA ALA A 208 -5.55 -8.69 -9.64
C ALA A 208 -5.25 -10.15 -10.07
N PRO A 209 -3.98 -10.60 -10.17
CA PRO A 209 -3.67 -11.96 -10.58
C PRO A 209 -4.31 -13.04 -9.70
N ILE A 210 -4.26 -12.86 -8.38
CA ILE A 210 -4.83 -13.86 -7.46
C ILE A 210 -6.36 -13.79 -7.39
N LYS A 211 -6.95 -12.62 -7.62
CA LYS A 211 -8.41 -12.49 -7.75
C LYS A 211 -8.91 -13.22 -9.00
N ALA A 212 -8.18 -13.14 -10.11
CA ALA A 212 -8.46 -13.87 -11.33
C ALA A 212 -8.32 -15.40 -11.08
N ALA A 213 -7.25 -15.82 -10.40
CA ALA A 213 -7.07 -17.22 -10.01
C ALA A 213 -8.21 -17.71 -9.11
N GLY A 214 -8.60 -16.95 -8.09
CA GLY A 214 -9.73 -17.29 -7.22
C GLY A 214 -11.02 -17.58 -8.00
N ARG A 215 -11.33 -16.80 -9.02
CA ARG A 215 -12.51 -16.96 -9.88
C ARG A 215 -12.36 -18.04 -10.97
N GLY A 216 -11.20 -18.69 -11.05
CA GLY A 216 -10.93 -19.70 -12.10
C GLY A 216 -10.59 -19.12 -13.48
N GLU A 217 -10.36 -17.81 -13.60
CA GLU A 217 -10.00 -17.13 -14.84
C GLU A 217 -8.50 -17.27 -15.18
N ASN A 218 -7.70 -17.68 -14.20
CA ASN A 218 -6.27 -17.94 -14.28
C ASN A 218 -5.89 -19.07 -13.32
N THR A 219 -4.73 -19.68 -13.51
CA THR A 219 -4.27 -20.75 -12.62
C THR A 219 -3.43 -20.22 -11.48
N ILE A 220 -2.38 -19.45 -11.78
CA ILE A 220 -1.35 -19.01 -10.83
C ILE A 220 -1.25 -17.49 -10.84
N GLY A 221 -1.33 -16.86 -9.67
CA GLY A 221 -1.12 -15.41 -9.52
C GLY A 221 0.09 -15.10 -8.64
N ILE A 222 1.08 -14.38 -9.17
CA ILE A 222 2.20 -13.84 -8.39
C ILE A 222 1.74 -12.59 -7.67
N VAL A 223 1.78 -12.62 -6.33
CA VAL A 223 1.19 -11.58 -5.47
C VAL A 223 1.90 -11.56 -4.10
N PHE A 224 1.60 -10.60 -3.26
CA PHE A 224 1.89 -10.75 -1.83
C PHE A 224 1.01 -11.84 -1.21
N MET A 225 1.58 -12.64 -0.33
CA MET A 225 0.89 -13.82 0.24
C MET A 225 -0.40 -13.45 0.97
N HIS A 226 -0.46 -12.30 1.61
CA HIS A 226 -1.68 -11.82 2.29
C HIS A 226 -2.86 -11.63 1.32
N ASP A 227 -2.62 -11.28 0.05
CA ASP A 227 -3.68 -11.21 -0.97
C ASP A 227 -4.20 -12.61 -1.34
N ALA A 228 -3.30 -13.61 -1.41
CA ALA A 228 -3.69 -14.99 -1.65
C ALA A 228 -4.45 -15.59 -0.46
N VAL A 229 -4.02 -15.31 0.76
CA VAL A 229 -4.73 -15.68 2.00
C VAL A 229 -6.13 -15.08 2.00
N LYS A 230 -6.29 -13.81 1.61
CA LYS A 230 -7.61 -13.16 1.51
C LYS A 230 -8.56 -13.96 0.60
N GLN A 231 -8.10 -14.44 -0.54
CA GLN A 231 -8.94 -15.27 -1.43
C GLN A 231 -9.28 -16.60 -0.78
N ALA A 232 -8.32 -17.29 -0.17
CA ALA A 232 -8.54 -18.57 0.50
C ALA A 232 -9.54 -18.45 1.65
N VAL A 233 -9.40 -17.45 2.52
CA VAL A 233 -10.34 -17.18 3.63
C VAL A 233 -11.73 -16.77 3.12
N SER A 234 -11.81 -16.15 1.94
CA SER A 234 -13.10 -15.83 1.30
C SER A 234 -13.77 -17.03 0.63
N GLY A 235 -13.21 -18.23 0.77
CA GLY A 235 -13.80 -19.48 0.28
C GLY A 235 -13.45 -19.85 -1.16
N PHE A 236 -12.53 -19.13 -1.80
CA PHE A 236 -12.02 -19.52 -3.12
C PHE A 236 -11.02 -20.68 -2.99
N PRO A 237 -10.96 -21.59 -3.98
CA PRO A 237 -10.05 -22.75 -3.96
C PRO A 237 -8.60 -22.32 -4.26
N VAL A 238 -8.04 -21.45 -3.43
CA VAL A 238 -6.70 -20.89 -3.58
C VAL A 238 -5.77 -21.48 -2.53
N LYS A 239 -4.65 -22.03 -2.98
CA LYS A 239 -3.50 -22.42 -2.14
C LYS A 239 -2.42 -21.36 -2.21
N VAL A 240 -1.95 -20.93 -1.03
CA VAL A 240 -0.88 -19.94 -0.87
C VAL A 240 0.47 -20.64 -0.86
N VAL A 241 1.47 -20.09 -1.53
CA VAL A 241 2.81 -20.66 -1.62
C VAL A 241 3.87 -19.63 -1.19
N ALA A 242 4.66 -20.03 -0.19
CA ALA A 242 5.94 -19.41 0.11
C ALA A 242 7.02 -20.17 -0.69
N PRO A 243 7.67 -19.54 -1.68
CA PRO A 243 8.59 -20.25 -2.57
C PRO A 243 9.81 -20.81 -1.85
N CYS A 244 10.22 -22.03 -2.22
CA CYS A 244 11.26 -22.81 -1.54
C CYS A 244 12.65 -22.17 -1.54
N GLU A 245 12.97 -21.35 -2.55
CA GLU A 245 14.23 -20.62 -2.63
C GLU A 245 14.32 -19.50 -1.59
N GLY A 246 13.20 -19.09 -1.08
CA GLY A 246 13.00 -17.90 -0.27
C GLY A 246 12.28 -16.80 -1.05
N THR A 247 11.98 -15.70 -0.39
CA THR A 247 11.22 -14.62 -1.03
C THR A 247 11.52 -13.26 -0.43
N GLY A 248 11.23 -12.19 -1.19
CA GLY A 248 11.22 -10.83 -0.71
C GLY A 248 9.99 -10.49 0.12
N TYR A 249 9.97 -9.30 0.66
CA TYR A 249 8.84 -8.76 1.41
C TYR A 249 8.66 -7.27 1.11
N GLU A 250 7.50 -6.75 1.39
CA GLU A 250 7.27 -5.31 1.37
C GLU A 250 7.28 -4.73 2.80
N ILE A 251 7.63 -3.46 2.89
CA ILE A 251 7.21 -2.55 3.96
C ILE A 251 6.27 -1.55 3.29
N GLY A 252 4.96 -1.76 3.46
CA GLY A 252 3.97 -0.81 2.96
C GLY A 252 4.11 0.51 3.68
N SER A 253 3.96 1.62 2.97
CA SER A 253 4.41 2.92 3.47
C SER A 253 3.34 4.00 3.41
N MET A 254 3.59 5.10 4.12
CA MET A 254 2.79 6.31 4.10
C MET A 254 3.71 7.53 4.03
N SER A 255 3.29 8.55 3.29
CA SER A 255 4.00 9.82 3.11
C SER A 255 3.01 10.98 3.06
N ILE A 256 3.43 12.14 3.57
CA ILE A 256 2.76 13.41 3.29
C ILE A 256 3.36 13.95 1.99
N VAL A 257 2.54 14.41 1.06
CA VAL A 257 3.03 15.00 -0.20
C VAL A 257 3.68 16.34 0.09
N ASP A 258 4.82 16.61 -0.51
CA ASP A 258 5.48 17.91 -0.36
C ASP A 258 4.61 19.01 -1.00
N GLY A 259 4.44 20.14 -0.30
CA GLY A 259 3.52 21.19 -0.71
C GLY A 259 2.03 20.83 -0.58
N ALA A 260 1.65 19.83 0.22
CA ALA A 260 0.26 19.49 0.52
C ALA A 260 -0.55 20.74 0.90
N ARG A 261 -1.74 20.88 0.32
CA ARG A 261 -2.57 22.09 0.51
C ARG A 261 -3.29 22.07 1.86
N ASN A 262 -3.53 20.90 2.39
CA ASN A 262 -4.22 20.67 3.65
C ASN A 262 -3.25 19.96 4.62
N MET A 263 -2.15 20.64 4.94
CA MET A 263 -1.04 20.07 5.70
C MET A 263 -1.42 19.63 7.11
N ASP A 264 -2.28 20.37 7.79
CA ASP A 264 -2.71 20.03 9.16
C ASP A 264 -3.61 18.78 9.15
N GLU A 265 -4.49 18.66 8.17
CA GLU A 265 -5.34 17.48 7.95
C GLU A 265 -4.50 16.27 7.53
N ALA A 266 -3.45 16.50 6.71
CA ALA A 266 -2.50 15.46 6.33
C ALA A 266 -1.75 14.89 7.53
N LYS A 267 -1.27 15.75 8.44
CA LYS A 267 -0.64 15.33 9.70
C LYS A 267 -1.62 14.63 10.63
N ALA A 268 -2.86 15.13 10.73
CA ALA A 268 -3.90 14.48 11.53
C ALA A 268 -4.19 13.06 11.02
N PHE A 269 -4.31 12.87 9.68
CA PHE A 269 -4.46 11.53 9.08
C PHE A 269 -3.23 10.66 9.36
N TYR A 270 -2.04 11.22 9.19
CA TYR A 270 -0.78 10.49 9.37
C TYR A 270 -0.66 9.95 10.80
N ASP A 271 -0.94 10.78 11.81
CA ASP A 271 -0.88 10.37 13.21
C ASP A 271 -1.96 9.35 13.54
N TRP A 272 -3.20 9.57 13.09
CA TRP A 272 -4.31 8.65 13.29
C TRP A 272 -4.04 7.27 12.64
N ALA A 273 -3.53 7.24 11.41
CA ALA A 273 -3.28 6.00 10.69
C ALA A 273 -2.16 5.14 11.31
N LEU A 274 -1.34 5.72 12.20
CA LEU A 274 -0.31 5.01 12.96
C LEU A 274 -0.81 4.50 14.32
N THR A 275 -2.03 4.80 14.74
CA THR A 275 -2.61 4.27 15.97
C THR A 275 -2.95 2.78 15.85
N ALA A 276 -2.99 2.07 16.97
CA ALA A 276 -3.40 0.66 16.98
C ALA A 276 -4.86 0.48 16.53
N GLU A 277 -5.75 1.41 16.88
CA GLU A 277 -7.16 1.41 16.48
C GLU A 277 -7.29 1.48 14.96
N ALA A 278 -6.64 2.44 14.32
CA ALA A 278 -6.70 2.59 12.87
C ALA A 278 -6.07 1.38 12.14
N GLN A 279 -4.96 0.83 12.65
CA GLN A 279 -4.34 -0.34 12.04
C GLN A 279 -5.16 -1.62 12.24
N ASN A 280 -5.95 -1.72 13.31
CA ASN A 280 -6.89 -2.84 13.51
C ASN A 280 -8.05 -2.87 12.51
N LEU A 281 -8.37 -1.76 11.84
CA LEU A 281 -9.37 -1.72 10.75
C LEU A 281 -9.04 -2.70 9.61
N ALA A 282 -7.77 -3.05 9.43
CA ALA A 282 -7.34 -4.08 8.49
C ALA A 282 -8.08 -5.41 8.67
N LEU A 283 -8.41 -5.77 9.92
CA LEU A 283 -9.11 -7.02 10.24
C LEU A 283 -10.54 -7.03 9.72
N GLU A 284 -11.21 -5.89 9.64
CA GLU A 284 -12.61 -5.76 9.20
C GLU A 284 -12.77 -6.06 7.70
N VAL A 285 -11.70 -5.85 6.93
CA VAL A 285 -11.68 -6.08 5.48
C VAL A 285 -10.81 -7.27 5.07
N ASN A 286 -10.45 -8.13 6.03
CA ASN A 286 -9.59 -9.29 5.78
C ASN A 286 -8.26 -8.89 5.09
N ALA A 287 -7.65 -7.80 5.55
CA ALA A 287 -6.29 -7.44 5.16
C ALA A 287 -5.31 -8.12 6.14
N PHE A 288 -4.47 -9.00 5.62
CA PHE A 288 -3.64 -9.91 6.40
C PHE A 288 -2.15 -9.50 6.44
N GLN A 289 -1.87 -8.22 6.26
CA GLN A 289 -0.55 -7.65 6.48
C GLN A 289 -0.23 -7.58 7.99
N VAL A 290 1.05 -7.60 8.31
CA VAL A 290 1.52 -7.37 9.68
C VAL A 290 1.54 -5.87 9.96
N PRO A 291 0.79 -5.35 10.94
CA PRO A 291 0.72 -3.92 11.24
C PRO A 291 2.06 -3.41 11.81
N SER A 292 2.34 -2.11 11.62
CA SER A 292 3.54 -1.48 12.16
C SER A 292 3.42 -1.07 13.63
N ASN A 293 2.22 -0.81 14.13
CA ASN A 293 1.99 -0.47 15.54
C ASN A 293 2.04 -1.73 16.41
N THR A 294 2.87 -1.72 17.45
CA THR A 294 3.09 -2.86 18.36
C THR A 294 1.87 -3.23 19.20
N GLY A 295 0.91 -2.30 19.36
CA GLY A 295 -0.37 -2.53 20.04
C GLY A 295 -1.47 -3.04 19.10
N ALA A 296 -1.26 -3.02 17.78
CA ALA A 296 -2.24 -3.53 16.83
C ALA A 296 -2.22 -5.05 16.73
N LYS A 297 -3.36 -5.63 16.37
CA LYS A 297 -3.53 -7.08 16.29
C LYS A 297 -3.13 -7.60 14.90
N THR A 298 -2.27 -8.59 14.87
CA THR A 298 -2.05 -9.39 13.65
C THR A 298 -3.13 -10.46 13.56
N SER A 299 -3.73 -10.62 12.37
CA SER A 299 -4.70 -11.70 12.14
C SER A 299 -4.04 -13.07 12.31
N PRO A 300 -4.68 -14.05 12.93
CA PRO A 300 -4.18 -15.42 12.99
C PRO A 300 -4.09 -16.09 11.61
N SER A 301 -4.77 -15.57 10.60
CA SER A 301 -4.67 -16.02 9.21
C SER A 301 -3.53 -15.33 8.44
N ALA A 302 -2.86 -14.32 9.02
CA ALA A 302 -1.73 -13.68 8.37
C ALA A 302 -0.60 -14.70 8.12
N PRO A 303 0.13 -14.60 7.00
CA PRO A 303 1.31 -15.42 6.78
C PRO A 303 2.30 -15.27 7.94
N ASP A 304 2.77 -16.40 8.50
CA ASP A 304 3.80 -16.36 9.53
C ASP A 304 5.16 -16.01 8.92
N MET A 305 5.51 -14.73 9.04
CA MET A 305 6.78 -14.21 8.51
C MET A 305 8.01 -14.89 9.07
N SER A 306 7.92 -15.50 10.25
CA SER A 306 9.06 -16.21 10.88
C SER A 306 9.32 -17.58 10.27
N SER A 307 8.28 -18.21 9.72
CA SER A 307 8.35 -19.52 9.06
C SER A 307 8.79 -19.43 7.59
N ILE A 308 8.70 -18.23 6.98
CA ILE A 308 9.06 -18.01 5.60
C ILE A 308 10.58 -17.81 5.52
N LYS A 309 11.24 -18.53 4.60
CA LYS A 309 12.65 -18.26 4.28
C LYS A 309 12.71 -16.88 3.59
N ASN A 310 12.76 -15.85 4.40
CA ASN A 310 12.97 -14.50 3.90
C ASN A 310 14.39 -14.36 3.39
N LEU A 311 14.55 -13.59 2.32
CA LEU A 311 15.85 -13.13 1.91
C LEU A 311 16.46 -12.42 3.11
N SER A 312 17.55 -13.02 3.63
CA SER A 312 18.17 -12.58 4.87
C SER A 312 18.56 -11.10 4.81
N LYS A 313 18.42 -10.44 5.94
CA LYS A 313 19.03 -9.17 6.42
C LYS A 313 19.64 -8.14 5.44
N ARG A 314 19.79 -8.44 4.15
CA ARG A 314 20.26 -7.58 3.07
C ARG A 314 19.14 -7.00 2.21
N THR A 315 17.89 -7.33 2.47
CA THR A 315 16.89 -7.28 1.44
C THR A 315 15.49 -6.88 1.84
N GLY A 316 15.36 -5.89 2.64
CA GLY A 316 14.43 -4.87 2.20
C GLY A 316 15.21 -4.09 1.13
N TYR A 317 14.88 -4.19 -0.13
CA TYR A 317 15.41 -3.27 -1.15
C TYR A 317 15.15 -1.83 -0.75
N VAL A 318 14.39 -1.67 0.27
CA VAL A 318 13.90 -0.47 0.93
C VAL A 318 14.73 -0.05 2.14
N VAL A 319 15.57 -0.90 2.73
CA VAL A 319 16.19 -0.61 4.03
C VAL A 319 17.72 -0.60 4.00
N ASP A 320 18.34 -1.07 2.94
CA ASP A 320 19.80 -1.15 2.90
C ASP A 320 20.38 -0.59 1.59
N GLN A 321 20.16 0.68 1.36
CA GLN A 321 20.94 1.46 0.38
C GLN A 321 22.23 2.04 1.01
N THR A 322 22.65 1.50 2.17
CA THR A 322 23.83 2.00 2.90
C THR A 322 25.00 1.02 2.92
N ASP A 323 25.14 0.11 1.93
CA ASP A 323 26.41 -0.59 1.67
C ASP A 323 26.89 -0.33 0.24
#